data_394ddd12dbfa72e41d3faae4aea03a61
#
_entry.id   394ddd12dbfa72e41d3faae4aea03a61
#
_cell.length_a   1.000
_cell.length_b   1.000
_cell.length_c   1.000
_cell.angle_alpha   90.00
_cell.angle_beta   90.00
_cell.angle_gamma   90.00
#
_symmetry.space_group_name_H-M   'P 1'
#
loop_
_entity.id
_entity.type
_entity.pdbx_description
1 polymer ?
#
loop_
_entity_poly.entity_id
_entity_poly.type
_entity_poly.pdbx_seq_one_letter_code
_entity_poly.pdbx_strand_id
1 'polypeptide(L)'
;MTSAVITSETKPWYLNRWSQLVLALIAMMSISSPQYVWTLFTGPLNAKLGTTLAELQWTFSLLIILQTWCSPLQAYLVDRFGPRLLISIGALMSGGGWVLSSYVDNVWALYLTYGVICGFGTGIIYVGLIGLMVRWFPDRRGLATGLAAAGYGFGAIFTSFPIDSMIKSSGYAHTLVVWGFIQGIIGILAAQGLRTPPDGWLPAGYSPAAASTAQAKRSYTPREMLQSPVFWLLFVMMSMMATSGLMVVSNVGPFANEYKVGQALVLGMAALPLSLTLSRLTNGLTRPFFGWVSDHIGREATMALAFSLECVAILILFAFIDRPALFVVLTGLVFFGWGEIFSLFPATLTDTFGSTYAATNYGFLYIAQGVGSILGGPAAAYLHQNTGSWTAVFIVVAFLDALTALLAITALRSMRQKHFAKG
;
A
#
# COMPACT_ATOMS: atom_id res chain seq x y z
N MET A 1 15.23 15.20 -52.09
CA MET A 1 14.85 14.52 -50.81
C MET A 1 14.18 15.56 -49.92
N THR A 2 12.88 15.63 -49.99
CA THR A 2 12.03 16.61 -49.32
C THR A 2 11.87 16.16 -47.85
N SER A 3 12.53 16.88 -46.92
CA SER A 3 12.27 16.72 -45.51
C SER A 3 10.86 17.17 -45.19
N ALA A 4 10.00 16.23 -44.88
CA ALA A 4 8.66 16.51 -44.38
C ALA A 4 8.79 17.30 -43.04
N VAL A 5 8.42 18.57 -43.11
CA VAL A 5 8.18 19.41 -41.92
C VAL A 5 6.99 18.80 -41.22
N ILE A 6 7.22 18.06 -40.15
CA ILE A 6 6.18 17.60 -39.25
C ILE A 6 5.64 18.84 -38.55
N THR A 7 4.53 19.36 -39.07
CA THR A 7 3.69 20.37 -38.44
C THR A 7 3.36 19.88 -37.03
N SER A 8 3.47 20.76 -36.03
CA SER A 8 3.11 20.54 -34.64
C SER A 8 1.60 20.31 -34.50
N GLU A 9 1.10 19.16 -34.93
CA GLU A 9 -0.20 18.70 -34.52
C GLU A 9 -0.16 18.54 -32.99
N THR A 10 -1.00 19.25 -32.31
CA THR A 10 -1.18 19.16 -30.84
C THR A 10 -1.46 17.71 -30.50
N LYS A 11 -0.46 17.01 -29.97
CA LYS A 11 -0.62 15.60 -29.55
C LYS A 11 -1.84 15.50 -28.64
N PRO A 12 -2.74 14.55 -28.86
CA PRO A 12 -3.92 14.38 -28.03
C PRO A 12 -3.54 14.38 -26.55
N TRP A 13 -4.31 15.03 -25.70
CA TRP A 13 -4.03 15.19 -24.27
C TRP A 13 -3.72 13.84 -23.56
N TYR A 14 -4.35 12.75 -24.00
CA TYR A 14 -4.13 11.41 -23.47
C TYR A 14 -2.77 10.78 -23.85
N LEU A 15 -2.02 11.37 -24.77
CA LEU A 15 -0.63 11.01 -25.06
C LEU A 15 0.38 11.88 -24.31
N ASN A 16 -0.07 12.75 -23.41
CA ASN A 16 0.79 13.49 -22.52
C ASN A 16 1.07 12.65 -21.26
N ARG A 17 2.34 12.42 -20.93
CA ARG A 17 2.74 11.64 -19.75
C ARG A 17 2.18 12.18 -18.42
N TRP A 18 2.04 13.47 -18.28
CA TRP A 18 1.48 14.08 -17.07
C TRP A 18 -0.03 13.84 -16.94
N SER A 19 -0.75 13.84 -18.05
CA SER A 19 -2.17 13.44 -18.06
C SER A 19 -2.34 11.96 -17.69
N GLN A 20 -1.43 11.10 -18.16
CA GLN A 20 -1.40 9.68 -17.76
C GLN A 20 -1.14 9.52 -16.26
N LEU A 21 -0.24 10.33 -15.69
CA LEU A 21 0.03 10.34 -14.25
C LEU A 21 -1.20 10.79 -13.44
N VAL A 22 -1.90 11.84 -13.89
CA VAL A 22 -3.15 12.31 -13.21
C VAL A 22 -4.23 11.22 -13.26
N LEU A 23 -4.42 10.57 -14.41
CA LEU A 23 -5.37 9.45 -14.53
C LEU A 23 -4.99 8.27 -13.65
N ALA A 24 -3.70 7.94 -13.58
CA ALA A 24 -3.18 6.92 -12.69
C ALA A 24 -3.43 7.27 -11.22
N LEU A 25 -3.19 8.52 -10.82
CA LEU A 25 -3.47 9.02 -9.48
C LEU A 25 -4.95 8.86 -9.12
N ILE A 26 -5.87 9.29 -10.00
CA ILE A 26 -7.32 9.17 -9.80
C ILE A 26 -7.75 7.70 -9.67
N ALA A 27 -7.27 6.82 -10.55
CA ALA A 27 -7.57 5.40 -10.48
C ALA A 27 -7.00 4.73 -9.21
N MET A 28 -5.80 5.13 -8.76
CA MET A 28 -5.24 4.68 -7.49
C MET A 28 -6.05 5.15 -6.29
N MET A 29 -6.51 6.41 -6.30
CA MET A 29 -7.37 6.93 -5.23
C MET A 29 -8.70 6.18 -5.14
N SER A 30 -9.27 5.77 -6.29
CA SER A 30 -10.55 5.05 -6.31
C SER A 30 -10.52 3.68 -5.62
N ILE A 31 -9.37 3.02 -5.56
CA ILE A 31 -9.21 1.71 -4.93
C ILE A 31 -8.62 1.76 -3.51
N SER A 32 -8.44 2.94 -2.95
CA SER A 32 -7.85 3.15 -1.63
C SER A 32 -8.74 2.65 -0.49
N SER A 33 -10.04 2.90 -0.59
CA SER A 33 -11.00 2.67 0.48
C SER A 33 -11.10 1.22 0.95
N PRO A 34 -11.09 0.19 0.09
CA PRO A 34 -11.19 -1.19 0.54
C PRO A 34 -10.13 -1.59 1.59
N GLN A 35 -8.92 -1.11 1.45
CA GLN A 35 -7.88 -1.38 2.45
C GLN A 35 -7.99 -0.43 3.65
N TYR A 36 -8.19 0.86 3.40
CA TYR A 36 -7.89 1.87 4.41
C TYR A 36 -9.07 2.31 5.27
N VAL A 37 -10.30 1.99 4.86
CA VAL A 37 -11.50 2.22 5.69
C VAL A 37 -12.15 0.91 6.16
N TRP A 38 -11.53 -0.25 5.89
CA TRP A 38 -12.00 -1.57 6.33
C TRP A 38 -12.45 -1.58 7.78
N THR A 39 -11.65 -0.97 8.64
CA THR A 39 -11.87 -0.92 10.08
C THR A 39 -13.21 -0.27 10.49
N LEU A 40 -13.79 0.61 9.65
CA LEU A 40 -15.11 1.19 9.90
C LEU A 40 -16.25 0.17 9.71
N PHE A 41 -16.03 -0.86 8.91
CA PHE A 41 -17.02 -1.91 8.63
C PHE A 41 -16.94 -3.09 9.60
N THR A 42 -15.84 -3.24 10.36
CA THR A 42 -15.62 -4.41 11.21
C THR A 42 -16.70 -4.59 12.28
N GLY A 43 -17.11 -3.53 12.97
CA GLY A 43 -18.16 -3.57 13.97
C GLY A 43 -19.52 -4.01 13.41
N PRO A 44 -20.07 -3.29 12.40
CA PRO A 44 -21.33 -3.65 11.77
C PRO A 44 -21.35 -5.04 11.13
N LEU A 45 -20.27 -5.45 10.47
CA LEU A 45 -20.15 -6.79 9.85
C LEU A 45 -20.06 -7.89 10.91
N ASN A 46 -19.31 -7.66 11.99
CA ASN A 46 -19.24 -8.63 13.10
C ASN A 46 -20.62 -8.85 13.73
N ALA A 47 -21.37 -7.77 13.99
CA ALA A 47 -22.73 -7.85 14.52
C ALA A 47 -23.70 -8.56 13.58
N LYS A 48 -23.60 -8.35 12.25
CA LYS A 48 -24.46 -9.00 11.24
C LYS A 48 -24.14 -10.47 11.06
N LEU A 49 -22.85 -10.84 10.99
CA LEU A 49 -22.41 -12.19 10.63
C LEU A 49 -22.25 -13.11 11.84
N GLY A 50 -22.26 -12.58 13.07
CA GLY A 50 -22.10 -13.35 14.30
C GLY A 50 -20.77 -14.11 14.38
N THR A 51 -19.72 -13.58 13.72
CA THR A 51 -18.39 -14.19 13.60
C THR A 51 -17.42 -13.60 14.61
N THR A 52 -16.27 -14.23 14.81
CA THR A 52 -15.20 -13.65 15.64
C THR A 52 -14.44 -12.56 14.88
N LEU A 53 -13.80 -11.66 15.61
CA LEU A 53 -12.95 -10.62 14.99
C LEU A 53 -11.82 -11.25 14.17
N ALA A 54 -11.22 -12.35 14.66
CA ALA A 54 -10.15 -13.05 13.96
C ALA A 54 -10.62 -13.63 12.62
N GLU A 55 -11.78 -14.25 12.60
CA GLU A 55 -12.39 -14.74 11.36
C GLU A 55 -12.70 -13.59 10.40
N LEU A 56 -13.28 -12.50 10.92
CA LEU A 56 -13.58 -11.33 10.09
C LEU A 56 -12.33 -10.71 9.47
N GLN A 57 -11.22 -10.66 10.19
CA GLN A 57 -9.94 -10.11 9.71
C GLN A 57 -9.30 -10.93 8.58
N TRP A 58 -9.67 -12.20 8.39
CA TRP A 58 -9.27 -12.95 7.20
C TRP A 58 -9.76 -12.31 5.90
N THR A 59 -10.91 -11.61 5.92
CA THR A 59 -11.40 -10.85 4.76
C THR A 59 -10.37 -9.81 4.32
N PHE A 60 -9.84 -9.04 5.28
CA PHE A 60 -8.81 -8.03 5.03
C PHE A 60 -7.50 -8.67 4.54
N SER A 61 -7.08 -9.76 5.16
CA SER A 61 -5.86 -10.47 4.74
C SER A 61 -5.98 -11.03 3.33
N LEU A 62 -7.13 -11.63 2.98
CA LEU A 62 -7.38 -12.12 1.63
C LEU A 62 -7.30 -10.99 0.59
N LEU A 63 -7.86 -9.81 0.89
CA LEU A 63 -7.73 -8.64 0.03
C LEU A 63 -6.26 -8.30 -0.24
N ILE A 64 -5.43 -8.23 0.80
CA ILE A 64 -4.00 -7.92 0.67
C ILE A 64 -3.22 -9.05 -0.01
N ILE A 65 -3.52 -10.30 0.31
CA ILE A 65 -2.88 -11.48 -0.31
C ILE A 65 -3.15 -11.48 -1.82
N LEU A 66 -4.40 -11.32 -2.24
CA LEU A 66 -4.74 -11.33 -3.68
C LEU A 66 -4.15 -10.11 -4.40
N GLN A 67 -4.07 -8.97 -3.72
CA GLN A 67 -3.43 -7.76 -4.24
C GLN A 67 -1.92 -7.96 -4.46
N THR A 68 -1.23 -8.69 -3.57
CA THR A 68 0.24 -8.75 -3.55
C THR A 68 0.82 -10.04 -4.15
N TRP A 69 0.27 -11.20 -3.79
CA TRP A 69 0.80 -12.50 -4.24
C TRP A 69 0.48 -12.79 -5.70
N CYS A 70 -0.63 -12.26 -6.20
CA CYS A 70 -1.00 -12.37 -7.61
C CYS A 70 -0.35 -11.31 -8.50
N SER A 71 0.48 -10.41 -7.95
CA SER A 71 1.11 -9.29 -8.67
C SER A 71 1.81 -9.70 -9.99
N PRO A 72 2.60 -10.79 -10.05
CA PRO A 72 3.23 -11.20 -11.32
C PRO A 72 2.21 -11.55 -12.41
N LEU A 73 1.13 -12.26 -12.05
CA LEU A 73 0.05 -12.60 -12.99
C LEU A 73 -0.73 -11.35 -13.41
N GLN A 74 -1.07 -10.48 -12.48
CA GLN A 74 -1.80 -9.24 -12.73
C GLN A 74 -1.00 -8.32 -13.67
N ALA A 75 0.31 -8.16 -13.43
CA ALA A 75 1.20 -7.40 -14.30
C ALA A 75 1.25 -7.98 -15.72
N TYR A 76 1.43 -9.29 -15.84
CA TYR A 76 1.43 -9.98 -17.14
C TYR A 76 0.12 -9.76 -17.91
N LEU A 77 -1.03 -9.83 -17.24
CA LEU A 77 -2.32 -9.58 -17.86
C LEU A 77 -2.43 -8.14 -18.37
N VAL A 78 -2.01 -7.15 -17.57
CA VAL A 78 -2.01 -5.73 -17.97
C VAL A 78 -1.10 -5.50 -19.18
N ASP A 79 0.08 -6.12 -19.19
CA ASP A 79 1.03 -6.01 -20.31
C ASP A 79 0.48 -6.62 -21.59
N ARG A 80 -0.21 -7.75 -21.49
CA ARG A 80 -0.75 -8.48 -22.63
C ARG A 80 -2.02 -7.86 -23.23
N PHE A 81 -2.95 -7.42 -22.38
CA PHE A 81 -4.27 -6.95 -22.81
C PHE A 81 -4.42 -5.42 -22.77
N GLY A 82 -3.40 -4.72 -22.27
CA GLY A 82 -3.35 -3.28 -22.17
C GLY A 82 -4.01 -2.70 -20.90
N PRO A 83 -3.56 -1.50 -20.49
CA PRO A 83 -3.98 -0.88 -19.22
C PRO A 83 -5.47 -0.50 -19.22
N ARG A 84 -6.01 -0.01 -20.35
CA ARG A 84 -7.39 0.44 -20.44
C ARG A 84 -8.39 -0.66 -20.07
N LEU A 85 -8.25 -1.84 -20.69
CA LEU A 85 -9.17 -2.97 -20.47
C LEU A 85 -9.01 -3.54 -19.07
N LEU A 86 -7.77 -3.85 -18.69
CA LEU A 86 -7.51 -4.55 -17.44
C LEU A 86 -7.79 -3.67 -16.22
N ILE A 87 -7.47 -2.38 -16.25
CA ILE A 87 -7.77 -1.45 -15.15
C ILE A 87 -9.28 -1.23 -15.06
N SER A 88 -10.03 -1.21 -16.19
CA SER A 88 -11.50 -1.18 -16.14
C SER A 88 -12.08 -2.45 -15.50
N ILE A 89 -11.57 -3.62 -15.83
CA ILE A 89 -11.96 -4.89 -15.19
C ILE A 89 -11.61 -4.86 -13.70
N GLY A 90 -10.41 -4.41 -13.34
CA GLY A 90 -9.99 -4.25 -11.95
C GLY A 90 -10.89 -3.33 -11.15
N ALA A 91 -11.30 -2.19 -11.75
CA ALA A 91 -12.23 -1.25 -11.12
C ALA A 91 -13.64 -1.84 -10.95
N LEU A 92 -14.12 -2.59 -11.96
CA LEU A 92 -15.38 -3.32 -11.86
C LEU A 92 -15.33 -4.39 -10.76
N MET A 93 -14.23 -5.13 -10.65
CA MET A 93 -14.05 -6.15 -9.60
C MET A 93 -13.94 -5.49 -8.21
N SER A 94 -13.17 -4.41 -8.08
CA SER A 94 -13.01 -3.72 -6.79
C SER A 94 -14.32 -3.10 -6.32
N GLY A 95 -15.01 -2.33 -7.16
CA GLY A 95 -16.29 -1.72 -6.84
C GLY A 95 -17.41 -2.76 -6.71
N GLY A 96 -17.49 -3.70 -7.65
CA GLY A 96 -18.46 -4.80 -7.63
C GLY A 96 -18.29 -5.72 -6.42
N GLY A 97 -17.06 -5.99 -5.99
CA GLY A 97 -16.78 -6.72 -4.76
C GLY A 97 -17.40 -6.06 -3.53
N TRP A 98 -17.36 -4.72 -3.43
CA TRP A 98 -18.05 -3.99 -2.36
C TRP A 98 -19.56 -4.08 -2.47
N VAL A 99 -20.12 -3.88 -3.68
CA VAL A 99 -21.55 -4.03 -3.91
C VAL A 99 -22.03 -5.44 -3.52
N LEU A 100 -21.33 -6.48 -3.96
CA LEU A 100 -21.66 -7.86 -3.62
C LEU A 100 -21.54 -8.13 -2.11
N SER A 101 -20.57 -7.52 -1.44
CA SER A 101 -20.36 -7.64 0.01
C SER A 101 -21.51 -7.06 0.84
N SER A 102 -22.36 -6.21 0.28
CA SER A 102 -23.55 -5.69 0.96
C SER A 102 -24.66 -6.72 1.16
N TYR A 103 -24.69 -7.77 0.34
CA TYR A 103 -25.71 -8.81 0.32
C TYR A 103 -25.30 -10.12 1.01
N VAL A 104 -24.10 -10.18 1.60
CA VAL A 104 -23.60 -11.42 2.21
C VAL A 104 -24.25 -11.70 3.56
N ASP A 105 -24.55 -12.97 3.82
CA ASP A 105 -25.13 -13.45 5.07
C ASP A 105 -24.19 -14.39 5.85
N ASN A 106 -22.99 -14.63 5.35
CA ASN A 106 -21.98 -15.44 6.01
C ASN A 106 -20.56 -14.94 5.68
N VAL A 107 -19.59 -15.31 6.52
CA VAL A 107 -18.21 -14.86 6.41
C VAL A 107 -17.51 -15.40 5.14
N TRP A 108 -17.86 -16.59 4.66
CA TRP A 108 -17.26 -17.19 3.45
C TRP A 108 -17.62 -16.40 2.18
N ALA A 109 -18.89 -15.97 2.10
CA ALA A 109 -19.32 -15.09 1.01
C ALA A 109 -18.60 -13.72 1.07
N LEU A 110 -18.35 -13.19 2.27
CA LEU A 110 -17.55 -11.97 2.45
C LEU A 110 -16.09 -12.18 2.04
N TYR A 111 -15.49 -13.33 2.36
CA TYR A 111 -14.13 -13.67 1.89
C TYR A 111 -14.06 -13.67 0.37
N LEU A 112 -15.06 -14.25 -0.31
CA LEU A 112 -15.10 -14.27 -1.75
C LEU A 112 -15.30 -12.88 -2.34
N THR A 113 -16.27 -12.11 -1.86
CA THR A 113 -16.64 -10.83 -2.48
C THR A 113 -15.67 -9.71 -2.14
N TYR A 114 -15.43 -9.47 -0.85
CA TYR A 114 -14.52 -8.42 -0.40
C TYR A 114 -13.05 -8.87 -0.47
N GLY A 115 -12.73 -10.07 0.00
CA GLY A 115 -11.35 -10.57 0.03
C GLY A 115 -10.84 -10.87 -1.38
N VAL A 116 -11.47 -11.82 -2.09
CA VAL A 116 -10.93 -12.33 -3.36
C VAL A 116 -11.26 -11.39 -4.52
N ILE A 117 -12.53 -11.10 -4.78
CA ILE A 117 -12.94 -10.32 -5.97
C ILE A 117 -12.40 -8.90 -5.87
N CYS A 118 -12.66 -8.19 -4.77
CA CYS A 118 -12.19 -6.84 -4.60
C CYS A 118 -10.66 -6.78 -4.49
N GLY A 119 -10.02 -7.72 -3.77
CA GLY A 119 -8.56 -7.77 -3.62
C GLY A 119 -7.83 -8.01 -4.94
N PHE A 120 -8.31 -8.95 -5.75
CA PHE A 120 -7.71 -9.21 -7.07
C PHE A 120 -7.89 -8.02 -8.01
N GLY A 121 -9.07 -7.39 -8.03
CA GLY A 121 -9.34 -6.17 -8.81
C GLY A 121 -8.45 -5.00 -8.39
N THR A 122 -8.29 -4.78 -7.09
CA THR A 122 -7.38 -3.77 -6.52
C THR A 122 -5.93 -4.01 -6.94
N GLY A 123 -5.49 -5.27 -6.93
CA GLY A 123 -4.14 -5.66 -7.36
C GLY A 123 -3.87 -5.36 -8.83
N ILE A 124 -4.81 -5.68 -9.73
CA ILE A 124 -4.70 -5.35 -11.17
C ILE A 124 -4.44 -3.85 -11.36
N ILE A 125 -5.21 -3.00 -10.68
CA ILE A 125 -5.09 -1.54 -10.80
C ILE A 125 -3.74 -1.09 -10.24
N TYR A 126 -3.40 -1.52 -9.03
CA TYR A 126 -2.18 -1.10 -8.34
C TYR A 126 -0.93 -1.44 -9.16
N VAL A 127 -0.75 -2.71 -9.50
CA VAL A 127 0.44 -3.18 -10.24
C VAL A 127 0.46 -2.63 -11.66
N GLY A 128 -0.70 -2.62 -12.33
CA GLY A 128 -0.82 -2.12 -13.70
C GLY A 128 -0.44 -0.65 -13.82
N LEU A 129 -0.87 0.19 -12.87
CA LEU A 129 -0.54 1.62 -12.88
C LEU A 129 0.91 1.90 -12.52
N ILE A 130 1.48 1.19 -11.55
CA ILE A 130 2.91 1.31 -11.24
C ILE A 130 3.75 0.94 -12.47
N GLY A 131 3.48 -0.19 -13.12
CA GLY A 131 4.17 -0.59 -14.34
C GLY A 131 4.01 0.40 -15.50
N LEU A 132 2.81 0.96 -15.67
CA LEU A 132 2.53 1.97 -16.68
C LEU A 132 3.32 3.26 -16.43
N MET A 133 3.42 3.72 -15.19
CA MET A 133 4.17 4.94 -14.84
C MET A 133 5.67 4.77 -15.04
N VAL A 134 6.23 3.60 -14.77
CA VAL A 134 7.65 3.30 -15.09
C VAL A 134 7.94 3.46 -16.59
N ARG A 135 7.00 3.10 -17.47
CA ARG A 135 7.15 3.23 -18.94
C ARG A 135 7.01 4.67 -19.42
N TRP A 136 6.08 5.44 -18.84
CA TRP A 136 5.89 6.85 -19.21
C TRP A 136 6.98 7.79 -18.66
N PHE A 137 7.66 7.40 -17.57
CA PHE A 137 8.66 8.23 -16.90
C PHE A 137 10.00 7.50 -16.72
N PRO A 138 10.67 7.09 -17.81
CA PRO A 138 11.97 6.43 -17.71
C PRO A 138 13.06 7.33 -17.11
N ASP A 139 12.88 8.65 -17.22
CA ASP A 139 13.75 9.71 -16.66
C ASP A 139 13.49 10.01 -15.17
N ARG A 140 12.28 9.70 -14.67
CA ARG A 140 11.82 10.07 -13.32
C ARG A 140 10.97 8.96 -12.68
N ARG A 141 11.44 7.70 -12.79
CA ARG A 141 10.68 6.51 -12.36
C ARG A 141 10.23 6.60 -10.91
N GLY A 142 11.13 6.96 -10.01
CA GLY A 142 10.82 7.07 -8.57
C GLY A 142 9.75 8.12 -8.28
N LEU A 143 9.82 9.29 -8.90
CA LEU A 143 8.81 10.33 -8.75
C LEU A 143 7.44 9.85 -9.25
N ALA A 144 7.38 9.28 -10.43
CA ALA A 144 6.11 8.90 -11.05
C ALA A 144 5.43 7.72 -10.32
N THR A 145 6.20 6.69 -9.96
CA THR A 145 5.68 5.56 -9.17
C THR A 145 5.32 6.00 -7.75
N GLY A 146 6.12 6.87 -7.14
CA GLY A 146 5.85 7.43 -5.82
C GLY A 146 4.56 8.26 -5.79
N LEU A 147 4.32 9.13 -6.79
CA LEU A 147 3.09 9.90 -6.91
C LEU A 147 1.88 8.99 -7.17
N ALA A 148 2.00 8.00 -8.05
CA ALA A 148 0.92 7.04 -8.27
C ALA A 148 0.59 6.26 -6.98
N ALA A 149 1.60 5.74 -6.29
CA ALA A 149 1.42 5.04 -5.01
C ALA A 149 0.89 5.96 -3.90
N ALA A 150 1.24 7.26 -3.91
CA ALA A 150 0.67 8.23 -2.99
C ALA A 150 -0.84 8.40 -3.20
N GLY A 151 -1.33 8.30 -4.45
CA GLY A 151 -2.78 8.28 -4.75
C GLY A 151 -3.52 7.18 -3.99
N TYR A 152 -2.96 5.98 -3.94
CA TYR A 152 -3.50 4.89 -3.14
C TYR A 152 -3.52 5.24 -1.63
N GLY A 153 -2.49 5.91 -1.12
CA GLY A 153 -2.47 6.39 0.27
C GLY A 153 -3.50 7.50 0.54
N PHE A 154 -3.62 8.48 -0.36
CA PHE A 154 -4.43 9.68 -0.16
C PHE A 154 -5.93 9.47 -0.39
N GLY A 155 -6.35 8.47 -1.18
CA GLY A 155 -7.77 8.31 -1.54
C GLY A 155 -8.71 8.24 -0.34
N ALA A 156 -8.30 7.53 0.73
CA ALA A 156 -9.09 7.41 1.95
C ALA A 156 -9.20 8.72 2.77
N ILE A 157 -8.41 9.76 2.50
CA ILE A 157 -8.58 11.09 3.11
C ILE A 157 -9.97 11.65 2.78
N PHE A 158 -10.39 11.49 1.52
CA PHE A 158 -11.67 12.02 1.04
C PHE A 158 -12.86 11.13 1.38
N THR A 159 -12.62 9.85 1.70
CA THR A 159 -13.69 8.86 1.86
C THR A 159 -13.98 8.48 3.31
N SER A 160 -13.02 8.64 4.23
CA SER A 160 -13.16 8.20 5.63
C SER A 160 -14.36 8.83 6.35
N PHE A 161 -14.51 10.16 6.29
CA PHE A 161 -15.63 10.85 6.94
C PHE A 161 -16.98 10.57 6.27
N PRO A 162 -17.11 10.69 4.93
CA PRO A 162 -18.37 10.37 4.27
C PRO A 162 -18.82 8.93 4.49
N ILE A 163 -17.89 7.97 4.48
CA ILE A 163 -18.21 6.55 4.73
C ILE A 163 -18.66 6.36 6.18
N ASP A 164 -17.95 6.88 7.18
CA ASP A 164 -18.35 6.80 8.59
C ASP A 164 -19.73 7.40 8.83
N SER A 165 -19.98 8.59 8.28
CA SER A 165 -21.28 9.27 8.36
C SER A 165 -22.41 8.45 7.72
N MET A 166 -22.16 7.87 6.55
CA MET A 166 -23.16 7.07 5.83
C MET A 166 -23.42 5.73 6.51
N ILE A 167 -22.40 5.09 7.12
CA ILE A 167 -22.60 3.88 7.94
C ILE A 167 -23.55 4.16 9.09
N LYS A 168 -23.40 5.33 9.76
CA LYS A 168 -24.24 5.72 10.90
C LYS A 168 -25.67 6.09 10.49
N SER A 169 -25.84 6.76 9.35
CA SER A 169 -27.16 7.24 8.90
C SER A 169 -27.97 6.20 8.13
N SER A 170 -27.31 5.39 7.30
CA SER A 170 -27.98 4.52 6.33
C SER A 170 -27.52 3.05 6.41
N GLY A 171 -26.61 2.74 7.34
CA GLY A 171 -26.09 1.40 7.56
C GLY A 171 -24.96 1.01 6.59
N TYR A 172 -24.22 -0.01 6.99
CA TYR A 172 -23.02 -0.48 6.27
C TYR A 172 -23.36 -1.04 4.87
N ALA A 173 -24.47 -1.75 4.72
CA ALA A 173 -24.85 -2.38 3.45
C ALA A 173 -25.12 -1.33 2.37
N HIS A 174 -25.92 -0.29 2.69
CA HIS A 174 -26.14 0.83 1.79
C HIS A 174 -24.84 1.56 1.44
N THR A 175 -23.99 1.76 2.42
CA THR A 175 -22.68 2.39 2.25
C THR A 175 -21.79 1.61 1.28
N LEU A 176 -21.72 0.28 1.41
CA LEU A 176 -20.97 -0.58 0.50
C LEU A 176 -21.49 -0.51 -0.94
N VAL A 177 -22.82 -0.45 -1.14
CA VAL A 177 -23.41 -0.29 -2.48
C VAL A 177 -23.02 1.06 -3.08
N VAL A 178 -23.29 2.16 -2.39
CA VAL A 178 -23.06 3.52 -2.92
C VAL A 178 -21.57 3.73 -3.22
N TRP A 179 -20.70 3.44 -2.26
CA TRP A 179 -19.27 3.64 -2.44
C TRP A 179 -18.63 2.62 -3.37
N GLY A 180 -19.18 1.40 -3.47
CA GLY A 180 -18.79 0.41 -4.47
C GLY A 180 -19.02 0.92 -5.88
N PHE A 181 -20.20 1.52 -6.16
CA PHE A 181 -20.46 2.16 -7.45
C PHE A 181 -19.58 3.39 -7.68
N ILE A 182 -19.43 4.27 -6.71
CA ILE A 182 -18.59 5.49 -6.85
C ILE A 182 -17.16 5.11 -7.23
N GLN A 183 -16.50 4.23 -6.46
CA GLN A 183 -15.11 3.85 -6.74
C GLN A 183 -14.98 3.08 -8.05
N GLY A 184 -15.90 2.16 -8.35
CA GLY A 184 -15.91 1.41 -9.60
C GLY A 184 -16.05 2.33 -10.82
N ILE A 185 -17.00 3.26 -10.81
CA ILE A 185 -17.24 4.20 -11.91
C ILE A 185 -16.03 5.14 -12.09
N ILE A 186 -15.50 5.72 -11.00
CA ILE A 186 -14.31 6.60 -11.08
C ILE A 186 -13.12 5.84 -11.67
N GLY A 187 -12.87 4.62 -11.20
CA GLY A 187 -11.79 3.79 -11.72
C GLY A 187 -11.96 3.46 -13.20
N ILE A 188 -13.17 3.08 -13.64
CA ILE A 188 -13.48 2.80 -15.05
C ILE A 188 -13.31 4.05 -15.91
N LEU A 189 -13.82 5.20 -15.49
CA LEU A 189 -13.69 6.46 -16.23
C LEU A 189 -12.23 6.87 -16.38
N ALA A 190 -11.44 6.80 -15.31
CA ALA A 190 -10.01 7.07 -15.36
C ALA A 190 -9.29 6.11 -16.32
N ALA A 191 -9.64 4.83 -16.31
CA ALA A 191 -9.06 3.81 -17.18
C ALA A 191 -9.28 4.11 -18.68
N GLN A 192 -10.39 4.79 -19.06
CA GLN A 192 -10.67 5.07 -20.48
C GLN A 192 -9.59 5.95 -21.14
N GLY A 193 -8.95 6.83 -20.37
CA GLY A 193 -7.86 7.69 -20.85
C GLY A 193 -6.47 7.05 -20.79
N LEU A 194 -6.29 5.93 -20.10
CA LEU A 194 -4.99 5.28 -19.92
C LEU A 194 -4.51 4.62 -21.22
N ARG A 195 -3.23 4.83 -21.54
CA ARG A 195 -2.55 4.28 -22.70
C ARG A 195 -1.13 3.86 -22.36
N THR A 196 -0.64 2.84 -23.03
CA THR A 196 0.80 2.55 -23.07
C THR A 196 1.52 3.61 -23.91
N PRO A 197 2.75 4.01 -23.55
CA PRO A 197 3.55 4.84 -24.46
C PRO A 197 3.77 4.10 -25.78
N PRO A 198 3.86 4.83 -26.92
CA PRO A 198 4.20 4.24 -28.21
C PRO A 198 5.56 3.54 -28.16
N ASP A 199 5.76 2.54 -29.04
CA ASP A 199 7.03 1.84 -29.14
C ASP A 199 8.17 2.81 -29.44
N GLY A 200 9.28 2.69 -28.71
CA GLY A 200 10.43 3.58 -28.84
C GLY A 200 10.22 4.99 -28.31
N TRP A 201 9.10 5.27 -27.62
CA TRP A 201 8.86 6.58 -27.03
C TRP A 201 9.85 6.88 -25.91
N LEU A 202 10.49 8.05 -25.99
CA LEU A 202 11.36 8.59 -24.93
C LEU A 202 11.02 10.05 -24.68
N PRO A 203 11.16 10.53 -23.44
CA PRO A 203 10.99 11.96 -23.15
C PRO A 203 12.10 12.78 -23.81
N ALA A 204 11.78 14.03 -24.15
CA ALA A 204 12.75 14.94 -24.75
C ALA A 204 13.98 15.11 -23.83
N GLY A 205 15.17 15.01 -24.41
CA GLY A 205 16.45 15.15 -23.68
C GLY A 205 16.90 13.94 -22.87
N TYR A 206 16.13 12.84 -22.87
CA TYR A 206 16.52 11.61 -22.18
C TYR A 206 17.31 10.67 -23.10
N SER A 207 18.50 10.25 -22.66
CA SER A 207 19.29 9.20 -23.31
C SER A 207 19.50 8.02 -22.34
N PRO A 208 19.12 6.79 -22.71
CA PRO A 208 19.31 5.60 -21.87
C PRO A 208 20.76 5.35 -21.46
N ALA A 209 21.71 5.75 -22.31
CA ALA A 209 23.15 5.55 -22.07
C ALA A 209 23.70 6.42 -20.91
N ALA A 210 23.06 7.55 -20.60
CA ALA A 210 23.52 8.47 -19.54
C ALA A 210 23.05 8.06 -18.13
N ALA A 211 22.14 7.09 -18.01
CA ALA A 211 21.47 6.75 -16.73
C ALA A 211 22.19 5.67 -15.89
N SER A 212 23.36 5.15 -16.30
CA SER A 212 23.87 3.88 -15.78
C SER A 212 25.07 3.94 -14.83
N THR A 213 25.39 5.05 -14.16
CA THR A 213 26.70 5.16 -13.44
C THR A 213 26.68 5.07 -11.92
N ALA A 214 25.60 4.70 -11.24
CA ALA A 214 25.59 4.81 -9.75
C ALA A 214 25.03 3.62 -8.94
N GLN A 215 24.98 2.39 -9.47
CA GLN A 215 24.44 1.25 -8.67
C GLN A 215 25.09 -0.08 -9.05
N ALA A 216 24.77 -1.14 -8.31
CA ALA A 216 25.39 -2.45 -8.38
C ALA A 216 26.06 -2.75 -9.74
N LYS A 217 27.32 -3.10 -9.75
CA LYS A 217 28.12 -3.39 -10.96
C LYS A 217 27.48 -4.45 -11.88
N ARG A 218 26.51 -5.22 -11.35
CA ARG A 218 25.79 -6.29 -12.02
C ARG A 218 24.31 -6.28 -11.61
N SER A 219 23.41 -6.54 -12.57
CA SER A 219 22.01 -6.81 -12.28
C SER A 219 21.77 -8.31 -12.09
N TYR A 220 21.09 -8.66 -11.01
CA TYR A 220 20.76 -10.03 -10.65
C TYR A 220 19.38 -10.40 -11.18
N THR A 221 19.27 -11.58 -11.78
CA THR A 221 17.98 -12.16 -12.15
C THR A 221 17.15 -12.50 -10.90
N PRO A 222 15.81 -12.63 -11.02
CA PRO A 222 14.98 -13.05 -9.88
C PRO A 222 15.44 -14.36 -9.23
N ARG A 223 15.91 -15.32 -10.02
CA ARG A 223 16.40 -16.59 -9.53
C ARG A 223 17.67 -16.42 -8.68
N GLU A 224 18.63 -15.64 -9.16
CA GLU A 224 19.87 -15.35 -8.41
C GLU A 224 19.57 -14.56 -7.13
N MET A 225 18.64 -13.61 -7.18
CA MET A 225 18.21 -12.85 -6.02
C MET A 225 17.58 -13.76 -4.95
N LEU A 226 16.67 -14.66 -5.34
CA LEU A 226 16.01 -15.60 -4.43
C LEU A 226 16.99 -16.58 -3.76
N GLN A 227 18.18 -16.82 -4.35
CA GLN A 227 19.26 -17.60 -3.74
C GLN A 227 20.12 -16.78 -2.78
N SER A 228 19.93 -15.45 -2.73
CA SER A 228 20.74 -14.57 -1.88
C SER A 228 20.14 -14.48 -0.46
N PRO A 229 20.93 -14.69 0.60
CA PRO A 229 20.47 -14.51 1.97
C PRO A 229 20.08 -13.05 2.29
N VAL A 230 20.63 -12.07 1.55
CA VAL A 230 20.26 -10.65 1.69
C VAL A 230 18.79 -10.43 1.32
N PHE A 231 18.30 -11.09 0.26
CA PHE A 231 16.90 -11.02 -0.13
C PHE A 231 15.98 -11.52 1.00
N TRP A 232 16.29 -12.68 1.58
CA TRP A 232 15.45 -13.26 2.63
C TRP A 232 15.48 -12.45 3.91
N LEU A 233 16.61 -11.81 4.23
CA LEU A 233 16.65 -10.86 5.33
C LEU A 233 15.72 -9.65 5.06
N LEU A 234 15.79 -9.06 3.86
CA LEU A 234 14.89 -7.98 3.47
C LEU A 234 13.41 -8.42 3.51
N PHE A 235 13.12 -9.64 3.05
CA PHE A 235 11.77 -10.22 3.07
C PHE A 235 11.22 -10.34 4.49
N VAL A 236 12.02 -10.88 5.41
CA VAL A 236 11.64 -11.02 6.82
C VAL A 236 11.45 -9.64 7.46
N MET A 237 12.38 -8.72 7.25
CA MET A 237 12.28 -7.35 7.76
C MET A 237 11.04 -6.65 7.23
N MET A 238 10.75 -6.75 5.93
CA MET A 238 9.54 -6.16 5.34
C MET A 238 8.27 -6.84 5.86
N SER A 239 8.29 -8.17 6.11
CA SER A 239 7.14 -8.87 6.71
C SER A 239 6.85 -8.39 8.14
N MET A 240 7.89 -8.17 8.94
CA MET A 240 7.75 -7.66 10.32
C MET A 240 7.17 -6.25 10.32
N MET A 241 7.70 -5.34 9.50
CA MET A 241 7.18 -3.98 9.38
C MET A 241 5.76 -3.94 8.80
N ALA A 242 5.48 -4.79 7.79
CA ALA A 242 4.14 -4.92 7.26
C ALA A 242 3.13 -5.42 8.31
N THR A 243 3.55 -6.32 9.21
CA THR A 243 2.74 -6.82 10.31
C THR A 243 2.32 -5.68 11.24
N SER A 244 3.26 -4.82 11.63
CA SER A 244 3.03 -3.70 12.52
C SER A 244 2.00 -2.72 11.94
N GLY A 245 2.25 -2.14 10.78
CA GLY A 245 1.34 -1.17 10.20
C GLY A 245 -0.01 -1.75 9.79
N LEU A 246 -0.05 -3.00 9.26
CA LEU A 246 -1.32 -3.64 8.90
C LEU A 246 -2.14 -4.06 10.13
N MET A 247 -1.51 -4.34 11.27
CA MET A 247 -2.21 -4.53 12.54
C MET A 247 -3.00 -3.26 12.89
N VAL A 248 -2.36 -2.10 12.83
CA VAL A 248 -3.05 -0.83 13.10
C VAL A 248 -4.12 -0.56 12.02
N VAL A 249 -3.81 -0.75 10.72
CA VAL A 249 -4.80 -0.56 9.65
C VAL A 249 -6.06 -1.37 9.86
N SER A 250 -5.92 -2.65 10.19
CA SER A 250 -7.05 -3.58 10.27
C SER A 250 -7.82 -3.50 11.60
N ASN A 251 -7.14 -3.15 12.70
CA ASN A 251 -7.71 -3.25 14.04
C ASN A 251 -7.92 -1.89 14.73
N VAL A 252 -7.58 -0.75 14.10
CA VAL A 252 -7.75 0.57 14.72
C VAL A 252 -9.19 0.86 15.15
N GLY A 253 -10.19 0.41 14.38
CA GLY A 253 -11.59 0.50 14.76
C GLY A 253 -11.96 -0.35 15.97
N PRO A 254 -11.68 -1.68 15.95
CA PRO A 254 -11.85 -2.54 17.12
C PRO A 254 -11.26 -1.98 18.42
N PHE A 255 -9.98 -1.61 18.44
CA PHE A 255 -9.39 -1.07 19.68
C PHE A 255 -9.89 0.35 20.01
N ALA A 256 -10.20 1.21 19.03
CA ALA A 256 -10.82 2.49 19.31
C ALA A 256 -12.20 2.35 19.96
N ASN A 257 -12.97 1.31 19.61
CA ASN A 257 -14.24 1.00 20.22
C ASN A 257 -14.09 0.43 21.64
N GLU A 258 -13.14 -0.49 21.85
CA GLU A 258 -12.86 -1.10 23.14
C GLU A 258 -12.43 -0.05 24.17
N TYR A 259 -11.55 0.87 23.79
CA TYR A 259 -11.10 1.98 24.63
C TYR A 259 -12.05 3.20 24.60
N LYS A 260 -13.19 3.11 23.90
CA LYS A 260 -14.25 4.14 23.82
C LYS A 260 -13.79 5.51 23.31
N VAL A 261 -12.69 5.56 22.55
CA VAL A 261 -12.14 6.81 22.00
C VAL A 261 -12.64 7.14 20.60
N GLY A 262 -13.12 6.14 19.84
CA GLY A 262 -13.43 6.29 18.43
C GLY A 262 -14.49 7.35 18.10
N GLN A 263 -15.47 7.55 18.98
CA GLN A 263 -16.57 8.52 18.81
C GLN A 263 -16.33 9.81 19.61
N ALA A 264 -15.29 9.89 20.43
CA ALA A 264 -14.94 11.11 21.16
C ALA A 264 -14.59 12.24 20.17
N LEU A 265 -14.97 13.46 20.51
CA LEU A 265 -14.74 14.61 19.62
C LEU A 265 -13.32 15.18 19.82
N VAL A 266 -12.59 15.32 18.73
CA VAL A 266 -11.31 16.01 18.63
C VAL A 266 -11.43 17.08 17.56
N LEU A 267 -11.23 18.33 17.90
CA LEU A 267 -11.47 19.48 17.00
C LEU A 267 -12.87 19.48 16.35
N GLY A 268 -13.90 19.02 17.09
CA GLY A 268 -15.27 18.93 16.61
C GLY A 268 -15.57 17.74 15.68
N MET A 269 -14.62 16.83 15.45
CA MET A 269 -14.75 15.65 14.60
C MET A 269 -14.55 14.37 15.38
N ALA A 270 -15.21 13.27 14.99
CA ALA A 270 -15.01 11.97 15.62
C ALA A 270 -13.55 11.48 15.46
N ALA A 271 -12.95 11.00 16.56
CA ALA A 271 -11.52 10.69 16.62
C ALA A 271 -11.11 9.56 15.66
N LEU A 272 -11.95 8.54 15.45
CA LEU A 272 -11.59 7.43 14.55
C LEU A 272 -11.47 7.87 13.07
N PRO A 273 -12.46 8.47 12.41
CA PRO A 273 -12.27 8.95 11.04
C PRO A 273 -11.21 10.05 10.94
N LEU A 274 -11.03 10.89 11.97
CA LEU A 274 -9.95 11.87 11.98
C LEU A 274 -8.57 11.20 12.04
N SER A 275 -8.39 10.16 12.85
CA SER A 275 -7.15 9.39 12.92
C SER A 275 -6.86 8.69 11.60
N LEU A 276 -7.86 8.11 10.94
CA LEU A 276 -7.71 7.49 9.61
C LEU A 276 -7.26 8.53 8.57
N THR A 277 -7.87 9.70 8.57
CA THR A 277 -7.51 10.78 7.63
C THR A 277 -6.08 11.27 7.86
N LEU A 278 -5.70 11.55 9.12
CA LEU A 278 -4.34 11.98 9.46
C LEU A 278 -3.32 10.90 9.10
N SER A 279 -3.63 9.65 9.38
CA SER A 279 -2.78 8.50 9.04
C SER A 279 -2.52 8.40 7.53
N ARG A 280 -3.52 8.72 6.70
CA ARG A 280 -3.34 8.70 5.22
C ARG A 280 -2.45 9.85 4.76
N LEU A 281 -2.63 11.03 5.35
CA LEU A 281 -1.78 12.19 5.07
C LEU A 281 -0.32 11.91 5.44
N THR A 282 -0.08 11.44 6.65
CA THR A 282 1.27 11.11 7.12
C THR A 282 1.91 9.98 6.33
N ASN A 283 1.15 8.91 6.02
CA ASN A 283 1.59 7.80 5.16
C ASN A 283 2.01 8.25 3.75
N GLY A 284 1.29 9.22 3.17
CA GLY A 284 1.64 9.78 1.87
C GLY A 284 2.91 10.64 1.92
N LEU A 285 3.05 11.47 2.95
CA LEU A 285 4.18 12.38 3.11
C LEU A 285 5.48 11.69 3.53
N THR A 286 5.39 10.59 4.25
CA THR A 286 6.57 9.86 4.76
C THR A 286 7.47 9.33 3.65
N ARG A 287 6.90 8.90 2.54
CA ARG A 287 7.65 8.30 1.42
C ARG A 287 8.67 9.24 0.80
N PRO A 288 8.30 10.45 0.34
CA PRO A 288 9.28 11.41 -0.15
C PRO A 288 10.22 11.89 0.95
N PHE A 289 9.74 12.06 2.19
CA PHE A 289 10.55 12.50 3.32
C PHE A 289 11.69 11.51 3.63
N PHE A 290 11.37 10.26 3.94
CA PHE A 290 12.40 9.26 4.23
C PHE A 290 13.19 8.83 2.98
N GLY A 291 12.60 8.93 1.79
CA GLY A 291 13.35 8.81 0.53
C GLY A 291 14.49 9.82 0.47
N TRP A 292 14.19 11.10 0.71
CA TRP A 292 15.19 12.17 0.78
C TRP A 292 16.20 11.95 1.92
N VAL A 293 15.74 11.62 3.13
CA VAL A 293 16.63 11.32 4.27
C VAL A 293 17.59 10.18 3.90
N SER A 294 17.09 9.12 3.25
CA SER A 294 17.89 7.94 2.90
C SER A 294 18.98 8.22 1.85
N ASP A 295 18.78 9.23 1.03
CA ASP A 295 19.78 9.67 0.06
C ASP A 295 20.94 10.42 0.73
N HIS A 296 20.74 10.94 1.97
CA HIS A 296 21.77 11.69 2.72
C HIS A 296 22.49 10.83 3.76
N ILE A 297 21.75 10.01 4.54
CA ILE A 297 22.33 9.23 5.63
C ILE A 297 22.45 7.73 5.35
N GLY A 298 22.00 7.30 4.15
CA GLY A 298 22.02 5.90 3.72
C GLY A 298 20.76 5.10 4.09
N ARG A 299 20.55 4.00 3.38
CA ARG A 299 19.31 3.19 3.47
C ARG A 299 19.14 2.56 4.86
N GLU A 300 20.17 1.90 5.36
CA GLU A 300 20.12 1.15 6.62
C GLU A 300 19.93 2.08 7.84
N ALA A 301 20.60 3.24 7.84
CA ALA A 301 20.44 4.22 8.92
C ALA A 301 19.03 4.83 8.94
N THR A 302 18.48 5.11 7.74
CA THR A 302 17.12 5.63 7.60
C THR A 302 16.07 4.60 8.01
N MET A 303 16.25 3.33 7.64
CA MET A 303 15.39 2.23 8.11
C MET A 303 15.40 2.14 9.64
N ALA A 304 16.59 2.16 10.25
CA ALA A 304 16.71 2.11 11.71
C ALA A 304 15.99 3.29 12.39
N LEU A 305 16.15 4.50 11.84
CA LEU A 305 15.48 5.70 12.37
C LEU A 305 13.95 5.60 12.26
N ALA A 306 13.44 5.26 11.08
CA ALA A 306 12.00 5.22 10.82
C ALA A 306 11.30 4.11 11.62
N PHE A 307 11.90 2.91 11.66
CA PHE A 307 11.33 1.78 12.40
C PHE A 307 11.42 1.96 13.92
N SER A 308 12.47 2.61 14.40
CA SER A 308 12.53 3.03 15.82
C SER A 308 11.46 4.06 16.14
N LEU A 309 11.19 5.01 15.24
CA LEU A 309 10.12 5.99 15.39
C LEU A 309 8.75 5.30 15.48
N GLU A 310 8.48 4.32 14.59
CA GLU A 310 7.24 3.54 14.61
C GLU A 310 7.10 2.76 15.93
N CYS A 311 8.13 2.05 16.35
CA CYS A 311 8.16 1.33 17.62
C CYS A 311 7.79 2.23 18.80
N VAL A 312 8.45 3.38 18.92
CA VAL A 312 8.18 4.35 20.00
C VAL A 312 6.76 4.91 19.89
N ALA A 313 6.31 5.24 18.66
CA ALA A 313 4.97 5.74 18.45
C ALA A 313 3.89 4.72 18.84
N ILE A 314 4.08 3.43 18.57
CA ILE A 314 3.18 2.34 18.96
C ILE A 314 3.13 2.19 20.49
N LEU A 315 4.27 2.21 21.16
CA LEU A 315 4.32 2.10 22.63
C LEU A 315 3.63 3.29 23.32
N ILE A 316 3.86 4.51 22.80
CA ILE A 316 3.19 5.71 23.33
C ILE A 316 1.70 5.69 22.99
N LEU A 317 1.31 5.27 21.78
CA LEU A 317 -0.08 5.11 21.39
C LEU A 317 -0.80 4.18 22.37
N PHE A 318 -0.21 3.03 22.69
CA PHE A 318 -0.79 2.09 23.62
C PHE A 318 -0.90 2.68 25.04
N ALA A 319 0.14 3.36 25.51
CA ALA A 319 0.17 3.96 26.85
C ALA A 319 -0.88 5.08 27.07
N PHE A 320 -1.31 5.76 26.00
CA PHE A 320 -2.25 6.89 26.03
C PHE A 320 -3.47 6.68 25.14
N ILE A 321 -3.83 5.44 24.86
CA ILE A 321 -4.88 5.08 23.92
C ILE A 321 -6.28 5.57 24.33
N ASP A 322 -6.49 5.77 25.64
CA ASP A 322 -7.71 6.30 26.24
C ASP A 322 -7.91 7.81 26.03
N ARG A 323 -6.88 8.51 25.50
CA ARG A 323 -6.93 9.96 25.25
C ARG A 323 -7.20 10.27 23.78
N PRO A 324 -8.40 10.76 23.40
CA PRO A 324 -8.80 10.91 21.99
C PRO A 324 -7.85 11.73 21.13
N ALA A 325 -7.34 12.86 21.65
CA ALA A 325 -6.42 13.72 20.91
C ALA A 325 -5.06 13.03 20.67
N LEU A 326 -4.52 12.33 21.69
CA LEU A 326 -3.28 11.58 21.53
C LEU A 326 -3.47 10.36 20.64
N PHE A 327 -4.62 9.66 20.73
CA PHE A 327 -4.97 8.59 19.81
C PHE A 327 -4.88 9.04 18.34
N VAL A 328 -5.46 10.19 18.00
CA VAL A 328 -5.44 10.73 16.63
C VAL A 328 -4.00 11.04 16.18
N VAL A 329 -3.25 11.78 16.97
CA VAL A 329 -1.90 12.24 16.62
C VAL A 329 -0.93 11.06 16.55
N LEU A 330 -0.96 10.16 17.53
CA LEU A 330 -0.03 9.03 17.63
C LEU A 330 -0.31 7.97 16.56
N THR A 331 -1.59 7.73 16.21
CA THR A 331 -1.93 6.89 15.06
C THR A 331 -1.34 7.48 13.77
N GLY A 332 -1.43 8.80 13.58
CA GLY A 332 -0.77 9.48 12.46
C GLY A 332 0.76 9.30 12.47
N LEU A 333 1.38 9.35 13.65
CA LEU A 333 2.84 9.17 13.79
C LEU A 333 3.28 7.72 13.52
N VAL A 334 2.51 6.71 13.92
CA VAL A 334 2.74 5.31 13.54
C VAL A 334 2.80 5.18 12.03
N PHE A 335 1.82 5.76 11.32
CA PHE A 335 1.81 5.70 9.85
C PHE A 335 2.90 6.56 9.19
N PHE A 336 3.40 7.58 9.87
CA PHE A 336 4.60 8.30 9.41
C PHE A 336 5.86 7.45 9.54
N GLY A 337 5.97 6.60 10.57
CA GLY A 337 7.05 5.63 10.72
C GLY A 337 6.94 4.42 9.78
N TRP A 338 5.73 4.06 9.35
CA TRP A 338 5.46 2.85 8.55
C TRP A 338 5.48 3.04 7.04
N GLY A 339 5.00 4.19 6.54
CA GLY A 339 4.74 4.37 5.09
C GLY A 339 5.98 4.30 4.21
N GLU A 340 7.17 4.52 4.77
CA GLU A 340 8.45 4.48 4.06
C GLU A 340 8.88 3.06 3.64
N ILE A 341 8.28 1.99 4.16
CA ILE A 341 8.57 0.62 3.70
C ILE A 341 8.40 0.49 2.18
N PHE A 342 7.46 1.24 1.60
CA PHE A 342 7.20 1.26 0.16
C PHE A 342 8.18 2.10 -0.65
N SER A 343 9.10 2.82 0.00
CA SER A 343 10.20 3.54 -0.64
C SER A 343 11.56 2.95 -0.30
N LEU A 344 11.82 2.63 0.96
CA LEU A 344 13.12 2.17 1.41
C LEU A 344 13.44 0.72 0.99
N PHE A 345 12.49 -0.20 1.12
CA PHE A 345 12.72 -1.59 0.71
C PHE A 345 12.95 -1.76 -0.79
N PRO A 346 12.12 -1.16 -1.69
CA PRO A 346 12.39 -1.21 -3.13
C PRO A 346 13.73 -0.56 -3.51
N ALA A 347 14.06 0.59 -2.91
CA ALA A 347 15.32 1.27 -3.17
C ALA A 347 16.50 0.41 -2.71
N THR A 348 16.47 -0.13 -1.49
CA THR A 348 17.52 -1.01 -0.95
C THR A 348 17.70 -2.27 -1.79
N LEU A 349 16.58 -2.88 -2.24
CA LEU A 349 16.59 -4.04 -3.11
C LEU A 349 17.25 -3.72 -4.46
N THR A 350 16.86 -2.60 -5.07
CA THR A 350 17.42 -2.16 -6.37
C THR A 350 18.89 -1.79 -6.26
N ASP A 351 19.27 -1.10 -5.19
CA ASP A 351 20.67 -0.77 -4.89
C ASP A 351 21.52 -2.04 -4.71
N THR A 352 20.93 -3.13 -4.20
CA THR A 352 21.65 -4.38 -3.90
C THR A 352 21.71 -5.34 -5.09
N PHE A 353 20.62 -5.41 -5.89
CA PHE A 353 20.49 -6.43 -6.95
C PHE A 353 20.44 -5.84 -8.37
N GLY A 354 20.58 -4.52 -8.51
CA GLY A 354 20.57 -3.82 -9.79
C GLY A 354 19.18 -3.50 -10.34
N SER A 355 19.15 -2.67 -11.38
CA SER A 355 17.93 -2.07 -11.90
C SER A 355 17.25 -2.84 -13.04
N THR A 356 17.95 -3.73 -13.74
CA THR A 356 17.41 -4.41 -14.93
C THR A 356 16.15 -5.23 -14.63
N TYR A 357 16.11 -5.91 -13.49
CA TYR A 357 14.98 -6.74 -13.06
C TYR A 357 14.26 -6.15 -11.84
N ALA A 358 14.42 -4.86 -11.57
CA ALA A 358 13.96 -4.23 -10.33
C ALA A 358 12.46 -4.44 -10.08
N ALA A 359 11.61 -4.31 -11.11
CA ALA A 359 10.16 -4.48 -10.97
C ALA A 359 9.80 -5.92 -10.58
N THR A 360 10.37 -6.91 -11.26
CA THR A 360 10.11 -8.33 -10.96
C THR A 360 10.66 -8.72 -9.59
N ASN A 361 11.88 -8.29 -9.28
CA ASN A 361 12.53 -8.53 -8.00
C ASN A 361 11.73 -7.93 -6.83
N TYR A 362 11.23 -6.71 -6.99
CA TYR A 362 10.36 -6.08 -6.00
C TYR A 362 9.02 -6.81 -5.88
N GLY A 363 8.46 -7.34 -6.96
CA GLY A 363 7.24 -8.15 -6.91
C GLY A 363 7.37 -9.35 -5.94
N PHE A 364 8.52 -10.02 -5.94
CA PHE A 364 8.79 -11.09 -4.97
C PHE A 364 8.93 -10.57 -3.53
N LEU A 365 9.55 -9.42 -3.34
CA LEU A 365 9.66 -8.82 -2.00
C LEU A 365 8.30 -8.34 -1.50
N TYR A 366 7.44 -7.84 -2.39
CA TYR A 366 6.10 -7.32 -2.05
C TYR A 366 5.16 -8.41 -1.51
N ILE A 367 5.44 -9.70 -1.75
CA ILE A 367 4.73 -10.82 -1.12
C ILE A 367 4.78 -10.73 0.41
N ALA A 368 5.84 -10.16 0.97
CA ALA A 368 5.99 -9.91 2.41
C ALA A 368 4.83 -9.09 3.02
N GLN A 369 4.21 -8.21 2.23
CA GLN A 369 3.03 -7.43 2.64
C GLN A 369 1.82 -8.35 2.92
N GLY A 370 1.61 -9.37 2.09
CA GLY A 370 0.56 -10.36 2.32
C GLY A 370 0.82 -11.21 3.58
N VAL A 371 2.08 -11.59 3.84
CA VAL A 371 2.46 -12.25 5.10
C VAL A 371 2.15 -11.35 6.28
N GLY A 372 2.55 -10.07 6.20
CA GLY A 372 2.27 -9.07 7.23
C GLY A 372 0.76 -8.88 7.50
N SER A 373 -0.09 -9.01 6.47
CA SER A 373 -1.55 -8.89 6.65
C SER A 373 -2.15 -10.04 7.45
N ILE A 374 -1.62 -11.25 7.32
CA ILE A 374 -2.06 -12.42 8.10
C ILE A 374 -1.68 -12.24 9.56
N LEU A 375 -0.46 -11.82 9.83
CA LEU A 375 0.05 -11.63 11.20
C LEU A 375 -0.59 -10.41 11.88
N GLY A 376 -0.72 -9.29 11.16
CA GLY A 376 -1.31 -8.05 11.69
C GLY A 376 -2.83 -8.06 11.74
N GLY A 377 -3.52 -8.84 10.89
CA GLY A 377 -4.96 -8.97 10.88
C GLY A 377 -5.45 -10.10 11.79
N PRO A 378 -5.71 -11.29 11.22
CA PRO A 378 -6.34 -12.39 11.98
C PRO A 378 -5.49 -12.92 13.14
N ALA A 379 -4.15 -13.00 13.01
CA ALA A 379 -3.32 -13.50 14.09
C ALA A 379 -3.29 -12.52 15.27
N ALA A 380 -3.24 -11.21 15.03
CA ALA A 380 -3.34 -10.18 16.06
C ALA A 380 -4.71 -10.21 16.77
N ALA A 381 -5.81 -10.35 15.99
CA ALA A 381 -7.14 -10.47 16.55
C ALA A 381 -7.32 -11.76 17.37
N TYR A 382 -6.74 -12.88 16.91
CA TYR A 382 -6.73 -14.14 17.65
C TYR A 382 -5.93 -14.04 18.97
N LEU A 383 -4.77 -13.38 18.93
CA LEU A 383 -4.00 -13.11 20.15
C LEU A 383 -4.79 -12.27 21.16
N HIS A 384 -5.47 -11.22 20.68
CA HIS A 384 -6.37 -10.41 21.51
C HIS A 384 -7.50 -11.24 22.12
N GLN A 385 -8.17 -12.09 21.35
CA GLN A 385 -9.25 -12.96 21.86
C GLN A 385 -8.77 -13.90 22.97
N ASN A 386 -7.57 -14.48 22.83
CA ASN A 386 -7.04 -15.41 23.84
C ASN A 386 -6.50 -14.73 25.10
N THR A 387 -6.00 -13.50 24.97
CA THR A 387 -5.43 -12.74 26.10
C THR A 387 -6.44 -11.78 26.75
N GLY A 388 -7.55 -11.51 26.09
CA GLY A 388 -8.55 -10.53 26.53
C GLY A 388 -8.04 -9.08 26.49
N SER A 389 -6.90 -8.81 25.84
CA SER A 389 -6.27 -7.48 25.85
C SER A 389 -5.42 -7.24 24.60
N TRP A 390 -5.41 -6.00 24.12
CA TRP A 390 -4.49 -5.55 23.07
C TRP A 390 -3.04 -5.44 23.51
N THR A 391 -2.75 -5.48 24.81
CA THR A 391 -1.40 -5.33 25.39
C THR A 391 -0.39 -6.27 24.72
N ALA A 392 -0.72 -7.57 24.63
CA ALA A 392 0.17 -8.56 24.02
C ALA A 392 0.42 -8.25 22.55
N VAL A 393 -0.62 -7.81 21.82
CA VAL A 393 -0.52 -7.45 20.40
C VAL A 393 0.42 -6.26 20.22
N PHE A 394 0.22 -5.17 20.97
CA PHE A 394 1.07 -3.97 20.89
C PHE A 394 2.54 -4.26 21.26
N ILE A 395 2.78 -5.09 22.28
CA ILE A 395 4.14 -5.50 22.65
C ILE A 395 4.81 -6.29 21.54
N VAL A 396 4.09 -7.25 20.93
CA VAL A 396 4.64 -8.06 19.83
C VAL A 396 5.01 -7.17 18.64
N VAL A 397 4.15 -6.29 18.19
CA VAL A 397 4.44 -5.44 17.02
C VAL A 397 5.55 -4.43 17.32
N ALA A 398 5.58 -3.82 18.49
CA ALA A 398 6.67 -2.93 18.90
C ALA A 398 8.03 -3.68 18.96
N PHE A 399 8.02 -4.94 19.40
CA PHE A 399 9.21 -5.79 19.37
C PHE A 399 9.66 -6.07 17.94
N LEU A 400 8.75 -6.36 17.00
CA LEU A 400 9.08 -6.59 15.60
C LEU A 400 9.70 -5.34 14.95
N ASP A 401 9.19 -4.14 15.26
CA ASP A 401 9.75 -2.88 14.76
C ASP A 401 11.14 -2.62 15.32
N ALA A 402 11.33 -2.78 16.64
CA ALA A 402 12.63 -2.64 17.29
C ALA A 402 13.65 -3.63 16.74
N LEU A 403 13.23 -4.90 16.53
CA LEU A 403 14.08 -5.94 15.95
C LEU A 403 14.47 -5.58 14.52
N THR A 404 13.50 -5.08 13.71
CA THR A 404 13.78 -4.69 12.33
C THR A 404 14.72 -3.49 12.27
N ALA A 405 14.55 -2.50 13.14
CA ALA A 405 15.47 -1.36 13.27
C ALA A 405 16.90 -1.83 13.60
N LEU A 406 17.05 -2.76 14.54
CA LEU A 406 18.33 -3.35 14.91
C LEU A 406 18.95 -4.14 13.76
N LEU A 407 18.16 -4.97 13.07
CA LEU A 407 18.62 -5.75 11.91
C LEU A 407 19.10 -4.86 10.77
N ALA A 408 18.50 -3.67 10.58
CA ALA A 408 18.89 -2.74 9.53
C ALA A 408 20.35 -2.29 9.68
N ILE A 409 20.77 -1.87 10.88
CA ILE A 409 22.13 -1.35 11.14
C ILE A 409 23.16 -2.42 11.42
N THR A 410 22.75 -3.64 11.79
CA THR A 410 23.66 -4.74 12.09
C THR A 410 23.77 -5.74 10.93
N ALA A 411 22.79 -6.63 10.81
CA ALA A 411 22.81 -7.72 9.84
C ALA A 411 22.72 -7.24 8.40
N LEU A 412 21.76 -6.38 8.05
CA LEU A 412 21.55 -5.91 6.68
C LEU A 412 22.77 -5.15 6.17
N ARG A 413 23.28 -4.21 6.95
CA ARG A 413 24.48 -3.44 6.60
C ARG A 413 25.68 -4.36 6.34
N SER A 414 25.97 -5.29 7.25
CA SER A 414 27.08 -6.23 7.12
C SER A 414 26.91 -7.16 5.90
N MET A 415 25.70 -7.70 5.70
CA MET A 415 25.45 -8.64 4.60
C MET A 415 25.51 -7.95 3.23
N ARG A 416 25.00 -6.70 3.11
CA ARG A 416 25.14 -5.91 1.86
C ARG A 416 26.58 -5.57 1.56
N GLN A 417 27.38 -5.16 2.55
CA GLN A 417 28.81 -4.91 2.37
C GLN A 417 29.54 -6.15 1.85
N LYS A 418 29.28 -7.33 2.44
CA LYS A 418 29.83 -8.60 1.96
C LYS A 418 29.35 -8.97 0.56
N HIS A 419 28.09 -8.66 0.23
CA HIS A 419 27.53 -8.92 -1.09
C HIS A 419 28.24 -8.08 -2.17
N PHE A 420 28.47 -6.79 -1.92
CA PHE A 420 29.21 -5.91 -2.82
C PHE A 420 30.70 -6.27 -2.96
N ALA A 421 31.30 -6.83 -1.91
CA ALA A 421 32.70 -7.26 -1.96
C ALA A 421 32.91 -8.54 -2.80
N LYS A 422 31.86 -9.33 -3.03
CA LYS A 422 31.90 -10.56 -3.84
C LYS A 422 31.50 -10.37 -5.31
N GLY A 423 30.85 -9.28 -5.67
CA GLY A 423 30.41 -8.93 -7.03
C GLY A 423 31.19 -7.77 -7.60
#